data_e124922ca50bad536cc4b6d594bd58c5
#
_entry.id   e124922ca50bad536cc4b6d594bd58c5
#
_cell.length_a   1.000
_cell.length_b   1.000
_cell.length_c   1.000
_cell.angle_alpha   90.00
_cell.angle_beta   90.00
_cell.angle_gamma   90.00
#
_symmetry.space_group_name_H-M   'P 1'
#
loop_
_entity.id
_entity.type
_entity.pdbx_description
1 polymer ?
#
loop_
_entity_poly.entity_id
_entity_poly.type
_entity_poly.pdbx_seq_one_letter_code
_entity_poly.pdbx_strand_id
1 'polypeptide(L)'
;MKVMILGAGGGIGRALLEAYAKAPQTTQIYATHHRAVTDVSPLVRWLQLDLGNPASVEALPKQVEDPIDRWICCTGVLAYSDHGPEKSLRQLRAEKLQRDYMINAVGPLTTFSAMASKLRTPNLRAVFLSAQVGSIEDNRF
;
A
#
# COMPACT_ATOMS: atom_id res chain seq x y z
N MET A 1 17.31 -7.07 -6.95
CA MET A 1 16.17 -7.12 -6.00
C MET A 1 15.03 -6.29 -6.58
N LYS A 2 13.84 -6.88 -6.66
CA LYS A 2 12.63 -6.22 -7.18
C LYS A 2 11.68 -5.92 -6.03
N VAL A 3 11.23 -4.69 -5.96
CA VAL A 3 10.47 -4.16 -4.83
C VAL A 3 9.09 -3.69 -5.29
N MET A 4 8.05 -4.05 -4.56
CA MET A 4 6.70 -3.52 -4.72
C MET A 4 6.38 -2.64 -3.52
N ILE A 5 5.98 -1.39 -3.77
CA ILE A 5 5.57 -0.45 -2.72
C ILE A 5 4.15 0.02 -2.99
N LEU A 6 3.21 -0.43 -2.19
CA LEU A 6 1.84 0.07 -2.21
C LEU A 6 1.76 1.40 -1.47
N GLY A 7 1.14 2.41 -2.09
CA GLY A 7 1.03 3.73 -1.50
C GLY A 7 2.33 4.55 -1.56
N ALA A 8 3.15 4.32 -2.59
CA ALA A 8 4.43 5.02 -2.79
C ALA A 8 4.31 6.53 -2.98
N GLY A 9 3.11 7.05 -3.29
CA GLY A 9 2.84 8.49 -3.36
C GLY A 9 2.66 9.18 -2.00
N GLY A 10 2.52 8.42 -0.90
CA GLY A 10 2.43 8.95 0.47
C GLY A 10 3.79 9.21 1.11
N GLY A 11 3.82 9.90 2.25
CA GLY A 11 5.08 10.31 2.91
C GLY A 11 6.04 9.15 3.20
N ILE A 12 5.57 8.09 3.88
CA ILE A 12 6.40 6.92 4.22
C ILE A 12 6.76 6.14 2.95
N GLY A 13 5.77 5.89 2.08
CA GLY A 13 6.00 5.17 0.82
C GLY A 13 7.01 5.87 -0.07
N ARG A 14 6.97 7.20 -0.15
CA ARG A 14 7.93 8.01 -0.90
C ARG A 14 9.34 7.91 -0.35
N ALA A 15 9.50 8.02 0.97
CA ALA A 15 10.81 7.89 1.62
C ALA A 15 11.42 6.49 1.38
N LEU A 16 10.60 5.44 1.45
CA LEU A 16 11.05 4.08 1.14
C LEU A 16 11.40 3.90 -0.33
N LEU A 17 10.62 4.47 -1.25
CA LEU A 17 10.93 4.45 -2.67
C LEU A 17 12.31 5.07 -2.93
N GLU A 18 12.58 6.24 -2.36
CA GLU A 18 13.87 6.93 -2.51
C GLU A 18 15.05 6.14 -1.90
N ALA A 19 14.81 5.49 -0.75
CA ALA A 19 15.82 4.64 -0.12
C ALA A 19 16.13 3.41 -0.98
N TYR A 20 15.12 2.73 -1.51
CA TYR A 20 15.32 1.59 -2.40
C TYR A 20 15.93 1.97 -3.75
N ALA A 21 15.58 3.14 -4.30
CA ALA A 21 16.16 3.63 -5.55
C ALA A 21 17.68 3.90 -5.45
N LYS A 22 18.16 4.20 -4.25
CA LYS A 22 19.60 4.38 -3.96
C LYS A 22 20.33 3.09 -3.62
N ALA A 23 19.59 2.01 -3.31
CA ALA A 23 20.20 0.75 -2.90
C ALA A 23 20.74 -0.02 -4.11
N PRO A 24 22.06 -0.33 -4.17
CA PRO A 24 22.70 -0.88 -5.37
C PRO A 24 22.15 -2.24 -5.81
N GLN A 25 21.57 -3.01 -4.88
CA GLN A 25 20.94 -4.29 -5.18
C GLN A 25 19.51 -4.16 -5.77
N THR A 26 18.93 -2.97 -5.81
CA THR A 26 17.59 -2.75 -6.39
C THR A 26 17.70 -2.64 -7.91
N THR A 27 16.97 -3.48 -8.61
CA THR A 27 16.93 -3.52 -10.08
C THR A 27 15.62 -3.01 -10.66
N GLN A 28 14.53 -3.04 -9.88
CA GLN A 28 13.22 -2.55 -10.28
C GLN A 28 12.38 -2.21 -9.05
N ILE A 29 11.62 -1.13 -9.14
CA ILE A 29 10.60 -0.74 -8.16
C ILE A 29 9.27 -0.61 -8.87
N TYR A 30 8.28 -1.38 -8.45
CA TYR A 30 6.88 -1.20 -8.80
C TYR A 30 6.24 -0.35 -7.70
N ALA A 31 5.90 0.87 -8.03
CA ALA A 31 5.36 1.86 -7.08
C ALA A 31 3.89 2.14 -7.39
N THR A 32 2.99 1.93 -6.43
CA THR A 32 1.59 2.22 -6.68
C THR A 32 1.20 3.61 -6.19
N HIS A 33 0.27 4.22 -6.92
CA HIS A 33 -0.33 5.50 -6.60
C HIS A 33 -1.85 5.47 -6.84
N HIS A 34 -2.57 6.26 -6.06
CA HIS A 34 -4.00 6.51 -6.31
C HIS A 34 -4.20 7.80 -7.12
N ARG A 35 -3.35 8.83 -6.88
CA ARG A 35 -3.35 10.11 -7.59
C ARG A 35 -2.12 10.21 -8.49
N ALA A 36 -2.19 11.02 -9.54
CA ALA A 36 -1.08 11.21 -10.47
C ALA A 36 0.23 11.58 -9.75
N VAL A 37 1.33 11.03 -10.24
CA VAL A 37 2.70 11.26 -9.76
C VAL A 37 3.58 11.69 -10.92
N THR A 38 4.61 12.47 -10.66
CA THR A 38 5.48 13.10 -11.67
C THR A 38 6.93 12.59 -11.64
N ASP A 39 7.20 11.48 -10.97
CA ASP A 39 8.54 10.91 -10.90
C ASP A 39 8.86 10.11 -12.17
N VAL A 40 10.05 10.31 -12.70
CA VAL A 40 10.54 9.71 -13.95
C VAL A 40 11.83 8.90 -13.78
N SER A 41 12.09 8.36 -12.60
CA SER A 41 13.26 7.49 -12.40
C SER A 41 13.14 6.21 -13.25
N PRO A 42 14.18 5.81 -14.01
CA PRO A 42 14.14 4.61 -14.86
C PRO A 42 13.99 3.31 -14.06
N LEU A 43 14.32 3.30 -12.77
CA LEU A 43 14.13 2.16 -11.88
C LEU A 43 12.69 2.04 -11.38
N VAL A 44 11.86 3.07 -11.53
CA VAL A 44 10.51 3.14 -10.95
C VAL A 44 9.46 3.02 -12.03
N ARG A 45 8.68 1.95 -11.93
CA ARG A 45 7.46 1.80 -12.73
C ARG A 45 6.25 2.13 -11.87
N TRP A 46 5.62 3.24 -12.18
CA TRP A 46 4.41 3.69 -11.51
C TRP A 46 3.18 2.94 -12.02
N LEU A 47 2.37 2.45 -11.09
CA LEU A 47 1.15 1.70 -11.37
C LEU A 47 -0.02 2.37 -10.63
N GLN A 48 -1.09 2.65 -11.36
CA GLN A 48 -2.31 3.15 -10.73
C GLN A 48 -3.01 2.01 -9.99
N LEU A 49 -3.36 2.23 -8.73
CA LEU A 49 -4.07 1.26 -7.90
C LEU A 49 -5.11 1.98 -7.03
N ASP A 50 -6.34 1.54 -7.17
CA ASP A 50 -7.44 1.88 -6.27
C ASP A 50 -7.85 0.64 -5.47
N LEU A 51 -7.54 0.64 -4.16
CA LEU A 51 -7.85 -0.46 -3.26
C LEU A 51 -9.35 -0.67 -3.03
N GLY A 52 -10.16 0.36 -3.27
CA GLY A 52 -11.61 0.29 -3.20
C GLY A 52 -12.26 -0.28 -4.46
N ASN A 53 -11.49 -0.49 -5.53
CA ASN A 53 -12.00 -1.00 -6.81
C ASN A 53 -11.42 -2.40 -7.10
N PRO A 54 -12.23 -3.47 -7.00
CA PRO A 54 -11.78 -4.84 -7.25
C PRO A 54 -11.12 -5.04 -8.62
N ALA A 55 -11.67 -4.40 -9.66
CA ALA A 55 -11.10 -4.51 -11.01
C ALA A 55 -9.69 -3.90 -11.10
N SER A 56 -9.41 -2.82 -10.35
CA SER A 56 -8.07 -2.25 -10.24
C SER A 56 -7.09 -3.22 -9.59
N VAL A 57 -7.53 -3.90 -8.53
CA VAL A 57 -6.74 -4.93 -7.83
C VAL A 57 -6.46 -6.12 -8.73
N GLU A 58 -7.46 -6.65 -9.44
CA GLU A 58 -7.33 -7.78 -10.36
C GLU A 58 -6.45 -7.49 -11.58
N ALA A 59 -6.38 -6.24 -12.01
CA ALA A 59 -5.54 -5.82 -13.13
C ALA A 59 -4.05 -5.70 -12.77
N LEU A 60 -3.71 -5.52 -11.48
CA LEU A 60 -2.35 -5.25 -11.03
C LEU A 60 -1.33 -6.34 -11.40
N PRO A 61 -1.61 -7.66 -11.24
CA PRO A 61 -0.65 -8.71 -11.59
C PRO A 61 -0.24 -8.73 -13.07
N LYS A 62 -1.13 -8.27 -13.96
CA LYS A 62 -0.86 -8.19 -15.42
C LYS A 62 0.12 -7.08 -15.77
N GLN A 63 0.28 -6.09 -14.88
CA GLN A 63 1.18 -4.96 -15.05
C GLN A 63 2.57 -5.20 -14.44
N VAL A 64 2.74 -6.30 -13.70
CA VAL A 64 3.99 -6.68 -13.04
C VAL A 64 4.58 -7.87 -13.76
N GLU A 65 5.73 -7.67 -14.41
CA GLU A 65 6.37 -8.70 -15.24
C GLU A 65 7.14 -9.73 -14.41
N ASP A 66 7.81 -9.25 -13.38
CA ASP A 66 8.80 -10.00 -12.59
C ASP A 66 8.25 -10.51 -11.26
N PRO A 67 8.85 -11.58 -10.71
CA PRO A 67 8.66 -11.92 -9.30
C PRO A 67 9.16 -10.82 -8.36
N ILE A 68 8.47 -10.62 -7.24
CA ILE A 68 8.73 -9.58 -6.27
C ILE A 68 9.48 -10.15 -5.07
N ASP A 69 10.63 -9.56 -4.72
CA ASP A 69 11.44 -9.95 -3.55
C ASP A 69 11.03 -9.23 -2.27
N ARG A 70 10.49 -8.01 -2.41
CA ARG A 70 10.05 -7.18 -1.29
C ARG A 70 8.67 -6.63 -1.58
N TRP A 71 7.74 -6.91 -0.69
CA TRP A 71 6.41 -6.35 -0.69
C TRP A 71 6.25 -5.41 0.50
N ILE A 72 5.92 -4.15 0.25
CA ILE A 72 5.77 -3.16 1.30
C ILE A 72 4.44 -2.45 1.09
N CYS A 73 3.55 -2.57 2.06
CA CYS A 73 2.26 -1.90 2.05
C CYS A 73 2.30 -0.69 2.99
N CYS A 74 2.33 0.50 2.39
CA CYS A 74 2.30 1.78 3.09
C CYS A 74 0.95 2.49 2.97
N THR A 75 -0.06 1.77 2.45
CA THR A 75 -1.41 2.35 2.32
C THR A 75 -2.08 2.41 3.68
N GLY A 76 -2.82 3.47 3.88
CA GLY A 76 -3.65 3.68 5.05
C GLY A 76 -4.33 5.04 5.00
N VAL A 77 -5.52 5.12 5.56
CA VAL A 77 -6.30 6.35 5.66
C VAL A 77 -6.82 6.51 7.08
N LEU A 78 -6.73 7.73 7.61
CA LEU A 78 -7.30 8.13 8.89
C LEU A 78 -8.34 9.24 8.70
N ALA A 79 -8.13 10.07 7.67
CA ALA A 79 -8.97 11.21 7.37
C ALA A 79 -9.15 11.37 5.87
N TYR A 80 -10.28 11.92 5.47
CA TYR A 80 -10.59 12.29 4.10
C TYR A 80 -10.72 13.82 3.99
N SER A 81 -10.81 14.34 2.78
CA SER A 81 -10.94 15.78 2.54
C SER A 81 -12.22 16.38 3.15
N ASP A 82 -13.26 15.58 3.30
CA ASP A 82 -14.58 15.95 3.78
C ASP A 82 -14.78 15.71 5.28
N HIS A 83 -13.97 14.84 5.91
CA HIS A 83 -14.05 14.62 7.36
C HIS A 83 -12.78 13.97 7.94
N GLY A 84 -12.47 14.36 9.19
CA GLY A 84 -11.39 13.79 9.98
C GLY A 84 -11.78 12.51 10.72
N PRO A 85 -10.90 12.00 11.59
CA PRO A 85 -11.20 10.86 12.44
C PRO A 85 -12.31 11.19 13.44
N GLU A 86 -13.09 10.20 13.80
CA GLU A 86 -14.15 10.33 14.80
C GLU A 86 -13.58 10.60 16.20
N LYS A 87 -14.16 11.58 16.89
CA LYS A 87 -13.80 11.95 18.26
C LYS A 87 -14.81 11.40 19.30
N SER A 88 -15.89 10.80 18.86
CA SER A 88 -16.91 10.22 19.73
C SER A 88 -17.76 9.20 18.97
N LEU A 89 -18.40 8.28 19.70
CA LEU A 89 -19.33 7.29 19.15
C LEU A 89 -20.50 7.90 18.35
N ARG A 90 -20.89 9.15 18.68
CA ARG A 90 -21.96 9.86 17.97
C ARG A 90 -21.58 10.25 16.54
N GLN A 91 -20.29 10.28 16.23
CA GLN A 91 -19.78 10.63 14.90
C GLN A 91 -19.62 9.41 14.00
N LEU A 92 -19.82 8.19 14.51
CA LEU A 92 -19.70 6.99 13.72
C LEU A 92 -20.72 6.99 12.57
N ARG A 93 -20.24 6.63 11.38
CA ARG A 93 -21.04 6.45 10.17
C ARG A 93 -20.63 5.13 9.53
N ALA A 94 -21.63 4.30 9.22
CA ALA A 94 -21.39 2.97 8.65
C ALA A 94 -20.59 3.03 7.35
N GLU A 95 -20.91 3.98 6.47
CA GLU A 95 -20.27 4.16 5.18
C GLU A 95 -18.77 4.50 5.33
N LYS A 96 -18.43 5.34 6.34
CA LYS A 96 -17.04 5.69 6.62
C LYS A 96 -16.29 4.49 7.17
N LEU A 97 -16.86 3.77 8.14
CA LEU A 97 -16.25 2.57 8.70
C LEU A 97 -15.99 1.50 7.62
N GLN A 98 -16.95 1.27 6.72
CA GLN A 98 -16.80 0.34 5.61
C GLN A 98 -15.66 0.79 4.67
N ARG A 99 -15.60 2.08 4.34
CA ARG A 99 -14.54 2.65 3.50
C ARG A 99 -13.17 2.54 4.16
N ASP A 100 -13.07 2.89 5.44
CA ASP A 100 -11.82 2.78 6.21
C ASP A 100 -11.34 1.33 6.28
N TYR A 101 -12.25 0.40 6.56
CA TYR A 101 -11.94 -1.02 6.59
C TYR A 101 -11.50 -1.54 5.22
N MET A 102 -12.16 -1.11 4.15
CA MET A 102 -11.77 -1.46 2.78
C MET A 102 -10.34 -1.01 2.48
N ILE A 103 -9.99 0.24 2.76
CA ILE A 103 -8.67 0.79 2.43
C ILE A 103 -7.58 0.28 3.36
N ASN A 104 -7.87 0.13 4.66
CA ASN A 104 -6.86 -0.18 5.67
C ASN A 104 -6.65 -1.68 5.90
N ALA A 105 -7.62 -2.53 5.55
CA ALA A 105 -7.55 -3.96 5.80
C ALA A 105 -7.84 -4.81 4.54
N VAL A 106 -9.03 -4.70 3.98
CA VAL A 106 -9.46 -5.59 2.87
C VAL A 106 -8.60 -5.37 1.63
N GLY A 107 -8.46 -4.13 1.18
CA GLY A 107 -7.72 -3.79 -0.04
C GLY A 107 -6.27 -4.26 -0.04
N PRO A 108 -5.47 -3.97 1.01
CA PRO A 108 -4.11 -4.49 1.12
C PRO A 108 -4.03 -6.02 1.04
N LEU A 109 -4.90 -6.75 1.74
CA LEU A 109 -4.88 -8.22 1.76
C LEU A 109 -5.35 -8.83 0.44
N THR A 110 -6.41 -8.29 -0.17
CA THR A 110 -6.87 -8.77 -1.49
C THR A 110 -5.86 -8.48 -2.58
N THR A 111 -5.16 -7.33 -2.52
CA THR A 111 -4.06 -7.02 -3.45
C THR A 111 -2.89 -7.98 -3.27
N PHE A 112 -2.50 -8.28 -2.04
CA PHE A 112 -1.46 -9.28 -1.76
C PHE A 112 -1.85 -10.66 -2.29
N SER A 113 -3.09 -11.08 -2.08
CA SER A 113 -3.64 -12.34 -2.60
C SER A 113 -3.66 -12.37 -4.14
N ALA A 114 -4.11 -11.31 -4.79
CA ALA A 114 -4.12 -11.20 -6.25
C ALA A 114 -2.71 -11.32 -6.84
N MET A 115 -1.70 -10.81 -6.14
CA MET A 115 -0.29 -10.87 -6.53
C MET A 115 0.40 -12.20 -6.21
N ALA A 116 -0.28 -13.21 -5.67
CA ALA A 116 0.32 -14.45 -5.15
C ALA A 116 1.26 -15.14 -6.16
N SER A 117 0.95 -15.13 -7.46
CA SER A 117 1.81 -15.71 -8.50
C SER A 117 3.16 -14.98 -8.66
N LYS A 118 3.19 -13.68 -8.36
CA LYS A 118 4.38 -12.81 -8.43
C LYS A 118 5.19 -12.79 -7.14
N LEU A 119 4.64 -13.35 -6.05
CA LEU A 119 5.24 -13.36 -4.71
C LEU A 119 5.93 -14.69 -4.37
N ARG A 120 5.95 -15.65 -5.30
CA ARG A 120 6.57 -16.97 -5.11
C ARG A 120 8.08 -16.92 -5.30
N THR A 121 8.79 -16.22 -4.41
CA THR A 121 10.25 -16.20 -4.39
C THR A 121 10.77 -16.73 -3.04
N PRO A 122 11.90 -17.45 -2.99
CA PRO A 122 12.43 -17.99 -1.74
C PRO A 122 12.87 -16.90 -0.75
N ASN A 123 13.10 -15.69 -1.24
CA ASN A 123 13.58 -14.55 -0.45
C ASN A 123 12.51 -13.47 -0.21
N LEU A 124 11.24 -13.77 -0.48
CA LEU A 124 10.16 -12.81 -0.25
C LEU A 124 10.14 -12.34 1.20
N ARG A 125 10.08 -11.02 1.36
CA ARG A 125 9.72 -10.38 2.63
C ARG A 125 8.56 -9.44 2.39
N ALA A 126 7.48 -9.65 3.14
CA ALA A 126 6.28 -8.83 3.07
C ALA A 126 6.11 -8.05 4.39
N VAL A 127 5.87 -6.74 4.24
CA VAL A 127 5.63 -5.83 5.35
C VAL A 127 4.34 -5.07 5.09
N PHE A 128 3.50 -5.01 6.11
CA PHE A 128 2.30 -4.17 6.15
C PHE A 128 2.48 -3.19 7.30
N LEU A 129 2.40 -1.90 7.00
CA LEU A 129 2.45 -0.89 8.06
C LEU A 129 1.15 -0.92 8.85
N SER A 130 1.29 -0.85 10.16
CA SER A 130 0.20 -0.74 11.13
C SER A 130 0.39 0.53 11.96
N ALA A 131 -0.47 0.74 12.95
CA ALA A 131 -0.37 1.87 13.87
C ALA A 131 -0.26 1.34 15.31
N GLN A 132 0.47 2.07 16.15
CA GLN A 132 0.63 1.76 17.57
C GLN A 132 -0.72 1.64 18.30
N VAL A 133 -1.65 2.53 17.96
CA VAL A 133 -3.02 2.53 18.52
C VAL A 133 -3.84 1.28 18.17
N GLY A 134 -3.39 0.46 17.23
CA GLY A 134 -3.98 -0.85 16.92
C GLY A 134 -3.55 -1.97 17.88
N SER A 135 -2.60 -1.69 18.80
CA SER A 135 -2.18 -2.67 19.80
C SER A 135 -3.18 -2.73 20.95
N ILE A 136 -3.70 -3.93 21.24
CA ILE A 136 -4.60 -4.17 22.38
C ILE A 136 -3.88 -3.92 23.70
N GLU A 137 -2.58 -4.23 23.78
CA GLU A 137 -1.78 -4.07 25.00
C GLU A 137 -1.36 -2.61 25.25
N ASP A 138 -1.21 -1.82 24.19
CA ASP A 138 -0.78 -0.41 24.27
C ASP A 138 -1.95 0.58 24.13
N ASN A 139 -3.16 0.12 24.29
CA ASN A 139 -4.37 0.94 24.27
C ASN A 139 -4.57 1.62 25.63
N ARG A 140 -4.07 2.84 25.76
CA ARG A 140 -4.10 3.65 26.98
C ARG A 140 -5.06 4.84 26.89
N PHE A 141 -6.09 4.75 26.09
CA PHE A 141 -7.11 5.80 25.91
C PHE A 141 -8.27 5.62 26.87
#